data_141d5ff42afa3fd18955657db6a9041c
#
_entry.id   141d5ff42afa3fd18955657db6a9041c
#
_cell.length_a   1.000
_cell.length_b   1.000
_cell.length_c   1.000
_cell.angle_alpha   90.00
_cell.angle_beta   90.00
_cell.angle_gamma   90.00
#
_symmetry.space_group_name_H-M   'P 1'
#
loop_
_entity.id
_entity.type
_entity.pdbx_description
1 polymer ?
#
loop_
_entity_poly.entity_id
_entity_poly.type
_entity_poly.pdbx_seq_one_letter_code
_entity_poly.pdbx_strand_id
1 'polypeptide(L)'
;EEHPKEANLRAIQSQLAKARALAGGGIVGFNIMVATKDYADYVKAAVKAGADLIISGAGLPEKLPEYVKGSNTKIAPIVSTEKAAKVMLRIWKRKYNVVPDLLVIEGPKAGGHLGFHREQLEMFTDETYAQEVKKILTVVREIEADSHKNIPVVLAGGIYDRAEDRKS
;
A
#
# COMPACT_ATOMS: atom_id res chain seq x y z
N GLU A 1 -7.29 -33.94 1.61
CA GLU A 1 -7.63 -32.60 1.05
C GLU A 1 -6.66 -31.58 1.63
N GLU A 2 -6.10 -30.74 0.77
CA GLU A 2 -5.17 -29.72 1.18
C GLU A 2 -5.87 -28.57 1.91
N HIS A 3 -5.26 -28.08 3.01
CA HIS A 3 -5.79 -26.93 3.73
C HIS A 3 -5.69 -25.65 2.86
N PRO A 4 -6.78 -24.85 2.70
CA PRO A 4 -6.78 -23.67 1.81
C PRO A 4 -5.63 -22.70 2.03
N LYS A 5 -5.20 -22.51 3.28
CA LYS A 5 -4.05 -21.66 3.62
C LYS A 5 -2.75 -22.16 2.98
N GLU A 6 -2.48 -23.46 3.04
CA GLU A 6 -1.25 -24.05 2.47
C GLU A 6 -1.24 -23.90 0.94
N ALA A 7 -2.39 -24.12 0.31
CA ALA A 7 -2.56 -23.88 -1.12
C ALA A 7 -2.25 -22.43 -1.49
N ASN A 8 -2.76 -21.47 -0.73
CA ASN A 8 -2.52 -20.03 -0.93
C ASN A 8 -1.03 -19.68 -0.76
N LEU A 9 -0.37 -20.19 0.27
CA LEU A 9 1.06 -19.93 0.50
C LEU A 9 1.93 -20.46 -0.65
N ARG A 10 1.60 -21.63 -1.20
CA ARG A 10 2.30 -22.17 -2.41
C ARG A 10 1.96 -21.34 -3.65
N ALA A 11 0.71 -20.88 -3.80
CA ALA A 11 0.29 -20.05 -4.91
C ALA A 11 1.07 -18.73 -4.96
N ILE A 12 1.36 -18.10 -3.83
CA ILE A 12 2.17 -16.87 -3.77
C ILE A 12 3.51 -17.09 -4.47
N GLN A 13 4.22 -18.16 -4.14
CA GLN A 13 5.52 -18.46 -4.74
C GLN A 13 5.40 -18.73 -6.25
N SER A 14 4.44 -19.56 -6.66
CA SER A 14 4.27 -19.92 -8.07
C SER A 14 3.81 -18.74 -8.93
N GLN A 15 2.91 -17.90 -8.42
CA GLN A 15 2.43 -16.73 -9.14
C GLN A 15 3.51 -15.65 -9.26
N LEU A 16 4.33 -15.44 -8.22
CA LEU A 16 5.47 -14.54 -8.30
C LEU A 16 6.46 -14.98 -9.37
N ALA A 17 6.78 -16.28 -9.43
CA ALA A 17 7.69 -16.82 -10.44
C ALA A 17 7.15 -16.62 -11.87
N LYS A 18 5.86 -16.85 -12.08
CA LYS A 18 5.20 -16.59 -13.38
C LYS A 18 5.24 -15.11 -13.76
N ALA A 19 4.90 -14.23 -12.80
CA ALA A 19 4.92 -12.79 -13.05
C ALA A 19 6.34 -12.29 -13.38
N ARG A 20 7.37 -12.76 -12.68
CA ARG A 20 8.76 -12.43 -12.99
C ARG A 20 9.19 -12.88 -14.38
N ALA A 21 8.80 -14.05 -14.81
CA ALA A 21 9.10 -14.54 -16.17
C ALA A 21 8.51 -13.63 -17.26
N LEU A 22 7.37 -13.00 -16.98
CA LEU A 22 6.71 -12.08 -17.90
C LEU A 22 7.21 -10.64 -17.78
N ALA A 23 7.74 -10.25 -16.64
CA ALA A 23 8.09 -8.85 -16.34
C ALA A 23 9.38 -8.35 -17.00
N GLY A 24 10.15 -9.23 -17.65
CA GLY A 24 11.37 -8.82 -18.36
C GLY A 24 12.39 -8.06 -17.50
N GLY A 25 12.52 -8.42 -16.23
CA GLY A 25 13.38 -7.72 -15.24
C GLY A 25 12.68 -6.57 -14.50
N GLY A 26 11.38 -6.34 -14.75
CA GLY A 26 10.60 -5.32 -14.04
C GLY A 26 10.30 -5.69 -12.59
N ILE A 27 9.85 -4.70 -11.82
CA ILE A 27 9.45 -4.83 -10.42
C ILE A 27 8.16 -5.64 -10.32
N VAL A 28 8.14 -6.66 -9.48
CA VAL A 28 6.97 -7.51 -9.23
C VAL A 28 6.67 -7.55 -7.73
N GLY A 29 5.43 -7.25 -7.38
CA GLY A 29 4.98 -7.22 -5.99
C GLY A 29 3.57 -7.77 -5.79
N PHE A 30 3.12 -7.70 -4.56
CA PHE A 30 1.76 -8.09 -4.16
C PHE A 30 1.04 -6.94 -3.50
N ASN A 31 -0.25 -6.83 -3.77
CA ASN A 31 -1.18 -6.09 -2.94
C ASN A 31 -1.86 -7.09 -1.98
N ILE A 32 -1.67 -6.92 -0.67
CA ILE A 32 -2.18 -7.81 0.36
C ILE A 32 -3.03 -7.02 1.34
N MET A 33 -4.31 -7.34 1.45
CA MET A 33 -5.23 -6.66 2.36
C MET A 33 -4.94 -7.00 3.82
N VAL A 34 -4.83 -5.98 4.67
CA VAL A 34 -4.64 -6.13 6.13
C VAL A 34 -5.77 -6.93 6.78
N ALA A 35 -6.99 -6.76 6.29
CA ALA A 35 -8.18 -7.46 6.79
C ALA A 35 -8.18 -8.98 6.52
N THR A 36 -7.24 -9.49 5.73
CA THR A 36 -7.13 -10.92 5.45
C THR A 36 -6.73 -11.69 6.71
N LYS A 37 -7.45 -12.77 7.03
CA LYS A 37 -7.24 -13.59 8.25
C LYS A 37 -5.77 -14.00 8.48
N ASP A 38 -5.07 -14.39 7.41
CA ASP A 38 -3.68 -14.86 7.47
C ASP A 38 -2.69 -13.83 6.90
N TYR A 39 -2.98 -12.54 7.06
CA TYR A 39 -2.21 -11.42 6.51
C TYR A 39 -0.69 -11.54 6.73
N ALA A 40 -0.29 -11.76 7.99
CA ALA A 40 1.13 -11.87 8.35
C ALA A 40 1.83 -13.01 7.62
N ASP A 41 1.17 -14.16 7.48
CA ASP A 41 1.73 -15.34 6.82
C ASP A 41 1.85 -15.12 5.31
N TYR A 42 0.88 -14.46 4.69
CA TYR A 42 0.94 -14.10 3.27
C TYR A 42 2.05 -13.08 2.99
N VAL A 43 2.21 -12.07 3.83
CA VAL A 43 3.32 -11.11 3.71
C VAL A 43 4.66 -11.83 3.83
N LYS A 44 4.85 -12.65 4.86
CA LYS A 44 6.10 -13.40 5.05
C LYS A 44 6.39 -14.38 3.91
N ALA A 45 5.35 -15.00 3.35
CA ALA A 45 5.50 -15.88 2.19
C ALA A 45 5.92 -15.10 0.93
N ALA A 46 5.33 -13.93 0.70
CA ALA A 46 5.72 -13.05 -0.40
C ALA A 46 7.17 -12.56 -0.27
N VAL A 47 7.58 -12.16 0.93
CA VAL A 47 8.98 -11.79 1.24
C VAL A 47 9.92 -12.97 0.99
N LYS A 48 9.59 -14.16 1.51
CA LYS A 48 10.39 -15.37 1.31
C LYS A 48 10.52 -15.76 -0.17
N ALA A 49 9.47 -15.53 -0.94
CA ALA A 49 9.48 -15.76 -2.38
C ALA A 49 10.29 -14.72 -3.16
N GLY A 50 10.70 -13.63 -2.52
CA GLY A 50 11.51 -12.57 -3.12
C GLY A 50 10.67 -11.51 -3.84
N ALA A 51 9.47 -11.18 -3.36
CA ALA A 51 8.69 -10.06 -3.89
C ALA A 51 9.47 -8.75 -3.73
N ASP A 52 9.46 -7.91 -4.77
CA ASP A 52 10.17 -6.63 -4.73
C ASP A 52 9.40 -5.58 -3.92
N LEU A 53 8.07 -5.66 -3.91
CA LEU A 53 7.20 -4.68 -3.29
C LEU A 53 5.98 -5.37 -2.66
N ILE A 54 5.58 -4.90 -1.48
CA ILE A 54 4.30 -5.22 -0.88
C ILE A 54 3.53 -3.93 -0.66
N ILE A 55 2.35 -3.84 -1.27
CA ILE A 55 1.36 -2.79 -1.06
C ILE A 55 0.31 -3.34 -0.10
N SER A 56 -0.10 -2.59 0.90
CA SER A 56 -1.11 -3.04 1.87
C SER A 56 -2.09 -1.95 2.25
N GLY A 57 -3.36 -2.29 2.20
CA GLY A 57 -4.51 -1.46 2.57
C GLY A 57 -5.64 -2.29 3.15
N ALA A 58 -6.87 -1.80 3.08
CA ALA A 58 -8.03 -2.37 3.77
C ALA A 58 -7.77 -2.56 5.28
N GLY A 59 -7.32 -1.50 5.92
CA GLY A 59 -6.84 -1.40 7.28
C GLY A 59 -5.43 -0.79 7.34
N LEU A 60 -4.96 -0.46 8.54
CA LEU A 60 -3.62 0.10 8.73
C LEU A 60 -2.58 -1.02 8.85
N PRO A 61 -1.59 -1.12 7.94
CA PRO A 61 -0.56 -2.17 7.98
C PRO A 61 0.53 -1.85 9.02
N GLU A 62 0.14 -1.70 10.29
CA GLU A 62 1.03 -1.25 11.37
C GLU A 62 2.29 -2.11 11.53
N LYS A 63 2.16 -3.43 11.35
CA LYS A 63 3.24 -4.40 11.56
C LYS A 63 4.00 -4.76 10.27
N LEU A 64 3.64 -4.17 9.13
CA LEU A 64 4.29 -4.50 7.85
C LEU A 64 5.81 -4.33 7.88
N PRO A 65 6.40 -3.28 8.51
CA PRO A 65 7.86 -3.15 8.62
C PRO A 65 8.51 -4.31 9.37
N GLU A 66 7.84 -4.88 10.37
CA GLU A 66 8.33 -6.04 11.12
C GLU A 66 8.43 -7.28 10.23
N TYR A 67 7.42 -7.51 9.38
CA TYR A 67 7.36 -8.70 8.54
C TYR A 67 8.37 -8.70 7.38
N VAL A 68 8.82 -7.52 6.93
CA VAL A 68 9.81 -7.38 5.87
C VAL A 68 11.24 -7.16 6.38
N LYS A 69 11.43 -7.09 7.71
CA LYS A 69 12.72 -6.82 8.33
C LYS A 69 13.78 -7.81 7.86
N GLY A 70 14.93 -7.28 7.44
CA GLY A 70 16.05 -8.08 6.95
C GLY A 70 15.92 -8.55 5.49
N SER A 71 14.90 -8.11 4.77
CA SER A 71 14.74 -8.36 3.34
C SER A 71 14.98 -7.10 2.50
N ASN A 72 15.03 -7.26 1.19
CA ASN A 72 15.07 -6.16 0.22
C ASN A 72 13.67 -5.71 -0.24
N THR A 73 12.62 -6.36 0.23
CA THR A 73 11.24 -6.07 -0.14
C THR A 73 10.84 -4.66 0.29
N LYS A 74 10.40 -3.85 -0.66
CA LYS A 74 9.88 -2.51 -0.42
C LYS A 74 8.46 -2.56 0.11
N ILE A 75 8.04 -1.53 0.84
CA ILE A 75 6.72 -1.47 1.46
C ILE A 75 6.00 -0.17 1.17
N ALA A 76 4.72 -0.31 0.85
CA ALA A 76 3.84 0.79 0.51
C ALA A 76 2.48 0.64 1.22
N PRO A 77 2.17 1.46 2.21
CA PRO A 77 0.83 1.49 2.79
C PRO A 77 -0.13 2.24 1.85
N ILE A 78 -1.40 1.81 1.86
CA ILE A 78 -2.50 2.54 1.24
C ILE A 78 -3.18 3.38 2.31
N VAL A 79 -3.39 4.65 2.04
CA VAL A 79 -4.13 5.59 2.88
C VAL A 79 -5.17 6.32 2.04
N SER A 80 -6.25 6.75 2.67
CA SER A 80 -7.35 7.47 2.00
C SER A 80 -7.59 8.85 2.60
N THR A 81 -7.06 9.12 3.80
CA THR A 81 -7.26 10.38 4.52
C THR A 81 -5.96 10.88 5.16
N GLU A 82 -5.90 12.20 5.38
CA GLU A 82 -4.81 12.83 6.13
C GLU A 82 -4.60 12.19 7.50
N LYS A 83 -5.71 11.92 8.21
CA LYS A 83 -5.66 11.28 9.54
C LYS A 83 -5.01 9.90 9.47
N ALA A 84 -5.40 9.07 8.49
CA ALA A 84 -4.82 7.74 8.29
C ALA A 84 -3.32 7.84 7.96
N ALA A 85 -2.93 8.76 7.08
CA ALA A 85 -1.54 9.01 6.74
C ALA A 85 -0.71 9.40 7.97
N LYS A 86 -1.16 10.39 8.74
CA LYS A 86 -0.49 10.83 9.98
C LYS A 86 -0.31 9.69 10.98
N VAL A 87 -1.36 8.91 11.23
CA VAL A 87 -1.29 7.79 12.17
C VAL A 87 -0.32 6.74 11.68
N MET A 88 -0.45 6.33 10.42
CA MET A 88 0.38 5.28 9.82
C MET A 88 1.86 5.61 9.85
N LEU A 89 2.22 6.80 9.33
CA LEU A 89 3.60 7.23 9.24
C LEU A 89 4.25 7.41 10.62
N ARG A 90 3.49 7.93 11.60
CA ARG A 90 3.97 8.05 12.99
C ARG A 90 4.21 6.69 13.63
N ILE A 91 3.32 5.71 13.43
CA ILE A 91 3.49 4.35 13.99
C ILE A 91 4.76 3.72 13.44
N TRP A 92 4.97 3.76 12.13
CA TRP A 92 6.16 3.18 11.51
C TRP A 92 7.45 3.87 11.96
N LYS A 93 7.45 5.19 12.02
CA LYS A 93 8.61 5.97 12.50
C LYS A 93 8.94 5.67 13.97
N ARG A 94 7.93 5.69 14.85
CA ARG A 94 8.13 5.51 16.30
C ARG A 94 8.50 4.08 16.71
N LYS A 95 7.80 3.09 16.12
CA LYS A 95 8.00 1.68 16.51
C LYS A 95 9.19 1.03 15.82
N TYR A 96 9.44 1.38 14.57
CA TYR A 96 10.40 0.66 13.72
C TYR A 96 11.52 1.54 13.18
N ASN A 97 11.44 2.85 13.38
CA ASN A 97 12.32 3.83 12.74
C ASN A 97 12.35 3.68 11.22
N VAL A 98 11.21 3.41 10.61
CA VAL A 98 11.01 3.15 9.18
C VAL A 98 10.03 4.16 8.61
N VAL A 99 10.27 4.61 7.40
CA VAL A 99 9.30 5.33 6.56
C VAL A 99 8.99 4.49 5.31
N PRO A 100 7.84 4.66 4.67
CA PRO A 100 7.49 3.90 3.47
C PRO A 100 8.49 4.11 2.34
N ASP A 101 8.61 3.11 1.47
CA ASP A 101 9.33 3.24 0.20
C ASP A 101 8.48 3.91 -0.88
N LEU A 102 7.17 3.85 -0.72
CA LEU A 102 6.14 4.41 -1.58
C LEU A 102 4.87 4.60 -0.75
N LEU A 103 4.07 5.61 -1.02
CA LEU A 103 2.74 5.78 -0.44
C LEU A 103 1.68 5.70 -1.54
N VAL A 104 0.62 4.93 -1.32
CA VAL A 104 -0.54 4.90 -2.22
C VAL A 104 -1.68 5.67 -1.57
N ILE A 105 -2.24 6.65 -2.28
CA ILE A 105 -3.45 7.37 -1.88
C ILE A 105 -4.62 6.77 -2.68
N GLU A 106 -5.55 6.15 -1.98
CA GLU A 106 -6.74 5.56 -2.57
C GLU A 106 -7.90 6.55 -2.52
N GLY A 107 -8.43 6.89 -3.69
CA GLY A 107 -9.54 7.82 -3.84
C GLY A 107 -10.91 7.18 -3.66
N PRO A 108 -11.97 8.02 -3.50
CA PRO A 108 -13.34 7.54 -3.28
C PRO A 108 -13.95 6.81 -4.50
N LYS A 109 -13.34 6.96 -5.67
CA LYS A 109 -13.73 6.28 -6.92
C LYS A 109 -13.03 4.94 -7.14
N ALA A 110 -12.25 4.46 -6.16
CA ALA A 110 -11.65 3.14 -6.20
C ALA A 110 -12.72 2.05 -6.04
N GLY A 111 -12.43 0.85 -6.57
CA GLY A 111 -13.26 -0.32 -6.38
C GLY A 111 -12.80 -1.19 -5.20
N GLY A 112 -13.66 -2.10 -4.74
CA GLY A 112 -13.33 -3.07 -3.70
C GLY A 112 -13.47 -2.54 -2.27
N HIS A 113 -12.55 -2.93 -1.39
CA HIS A 113 -12.52 -2.47 0.00
C HIS A 113 -11.92 -1.08 0.09
N LEU A 114 -12.77 -0.10 0.32
CA LEU A 114 -12.37 1.30 0.43
C LEU A 114 -11.90 1.63 1.85
N GLY A 115 -10.90 2.51 1.96
CA GLY A 115 -10.48 3.13 3.21
C GLY A 115 -11.42 4.21 3.73
N PHE A 116 -12.62 4.35 3.14
CA PHE A 116 -13.66 5.29 3.50
C PHE A 116 -14.89 4.59 4.08
N HIS A 117 -15.50 5.17 5.10
CA HIS A 117 -16.84 4.82 5.52
C HIS A 117 -17.86 5.39 4.52
N ARG A 118 -19.04 4.74 4.41
CA ARG A 118 -20.11 5.14 3.46
C ARG A 118 -20.46 6.64 3.57
N GLU A 119 -20.59 7.14 4.77
CA GLU A 119 -20.91 8.53 5.06
C GLU A 119 -19.83 9.50 4.54
N GLN A 120 -18.56 9.08 4.57
CA GLN A 120 -17.45 9.86 4.04
C GLN A 120 -17.49 9.92 2.50
N LEU A 121 -17.90 8.83 1.84
CA LEU A 121 -18.01 8.80 0.37
C LEU A 121 -19.02 9.83 -0.15
N GLU A 122 -20.11 10.05 0.58
CA GLU A 122 -21.14 11.04 0.23
C GLU A 122 -20.66 12.48 0.40
N MET A 123 -19.64 12.71 1.23
CA MET A 123 -19.03 14.03 1.48
C MET A 123 -17.92 14.39 0.48
N PHE A 124 -17.33 13.43 -0.22
CA PHE A 124 -16.24 13.70 -1.15
C PHE A 124 -16.76 14.05 -2.55
N THR A 125 -16.63 15.32 -2.90
CA THR A 125 -16.62 15.79 -4.29
C THR A 125 -15.18 15.71 -4.84
N ASP A 126 -15.01 15.88 -6.13
CA ASP A 126 -13.67 15.92 -6.74
C ASP A 126 -12.80 17.04 -6.13
N GLU A 127 -13.41 18.17 -5.80
CA GLU A 127 -12.71 19.29 -5.17
C GLU A 127 -12.30 18.99 -3.72
N THR A 128 -13.19 18.45 -2.89
CA THR A 128 -12.88 18.11 -1.50
C THR A 128 -11.87 16.95 -1.42
N TYR A 129 -11.90 16.03 -2.36
CA TYR A 129 -10.90 14.98 -2.46
C TYR A 129 -9.53 15.54 -2.84
N ALA A 130 -9.45 16.45 -3.82
CA ALA A 130 -8.20 17.12 -4.17
C ALA A 130 -7.58 17.88 -3.00
N GLN A 131 -8.42 18.50 -2.14
CA GLN A 131 -7.95 19.13 -0.90
C GLN A 131 -7.40 18.11 0.10
N GLU A 132 -8.05 16.97 0.23
CA GLU A 132 -7.58 15.88 1.12
C GLU A 132 -6.24 15.33 0.64
N VAL A 133 -6.07 15.11 -0.67
CA VAL A 133 -4.79 14.71 -1.27
C VAL A 133 -3.69 15.72 -0.94
N LYS A 134 -3.95 17.02 -1.07
CA LYS A 134 -2.97 18.06 -0.71
C LYS A 134 -2.55 18.00 0.75
N LYS A 135 -3.47 17.71 1.67
CA LYS A 135 -3.15 17.53 3.10
C LYS A 135 -2.28 16.29 3.32
N ILE A 136 -2.58 15.16 2.65
CA ILE A 136 -1.76 13.96 2.71
C ILE A 136 -0.35 14.24 2.18
N LEU A 137 -0.24 14.94 1.04
CA LEU A 137 1.06 15.33 0.48
C LEU A 137 1.87 16.23 1.43
N THR A 138 1.21 17.12 2.17
CA THR A 138 1.87 17.93 3.19
C THR A 138 2.47 17.05 4.30
N VAL A 139 1.71 16.07 4.78
CA VAL A 139 2.21 15.10 5.78
C VAL A 139 3.39 14.30 5.26
N VAL A 140 3.35 13.87 3.99
CA VAL A 140 4.47 13.14 3.37
C VAL A 140 5.72 14.01 3.33
N ARG A 141 5.61 15.28 2.89
CA ARG A 141 6.75 16.22 2.82
C ARG A 141 7.39 16.48 4.18
N GLU A 142 6.58 16.59 5.24
CA GLU A 142 7.08 16.73 6.61
C GLU A 142 7.93 15.50 7.01
N ILE A 143 7.46 14.30 6.69
CA ILE A 143 8.17 13.05 6.97
C ILE A 143 9.43 12.89 6.10
N GLU A 144 9.39 13.29 4.83
CA GLU A 144 10.55 13.31 3.94
C GLU A 144 11.65 14.23 4.49
N ALA A 145 11.28 15.44 4.93
CA ALA A 145 12.21 16.40 5.51
C ALA A 145 12.88 15.86 6.80
N ASP A 146 12.10 15.22 7.67
CA ASP A 146 12.60 14.65 8.92
C ASP A 146 13.44 13.37 8.72
N SER A 147 13.10 12.55 7.72
CA SER A 147 13.78 11.28 7.46
C SER A 147 14.90 11.37 6.43
N HIS A 148 15.02 12.47 5.70
CA HIS A 148 15.91 12.65 4.55
C HIS A 148 15.74 11.55 3.48
N LYS A 149 14.53 11.01 3.35
CA LYS A 149 14.17 9.97 2.38
C LYS A 149 13.00 10.43 1.53
N ASN A 150 13.15 10.36 0.21
CA ASN A 150 12.06 10.59 -0.73
C ASN A 150 11.03 9.47 -0.65
N ILE A 151 9.74 9.83 -0.61
CA ILE A 151 8.61 8.91 -0.55
C ILE A 151 7.71 9.19 -1.77
N PRO A 152 7.91 8.50 -2.89
CA PRO A 152 7.03 8.63 -4.04
C PRO A 152 5.58 8.39 -3.66
N VAL A 153 4.66 9.15 -4.23
CA VAL A 153 3.23 9.02 -4.00
C VAL A 153 2.54 8.62 -5.28
N VAL A 154 1.66 7.63 -5.17
CA VAL A 154 0.80 7.14 -6.26
C VAL A 154 -0.65 7.39 -5.90
N LEU A 155 -1.39 8.02 -6.81
CA LEU A 155 -2.85 8.14 -6.71
C LEU A 155 -3.50 6.92 -7.35
N ALA A 156 -4.49 6.35 -6.68
CA ALA A 156 -5.25 5.21 -7.15
C ALA A 156 -6.74 5.45 -6.99
N GLY A 157 -7.53 4.89 -7.91
CA GLY A 157 -8.99 4.96 -7.90
C GLY A 157 -9.56 6.03 -8.80
N GLY A 158 -10.31 5.58 -9.83
CA GLY A 158 -10.98 6.44 -10.80
C GLY A 158 -10.08 6.98 -11.92
N ILE A 159 -8.88 6.49 -12.06
CA ILE A 159 -7.93 6.86 -13.12
C ILE A 159 -7.94 5.74 -14.16
N TYR A 160 -8.53 5.97 -15.33
CA TYR A 160 -8.73 4.97 -16.37
C TYR A 160 -7.93 5.24 -17.64
N ASP A 161 -7.49 6.49 -17.83
CA ASP A 161 -6.73 6.89 -19.01
C ASP A 161 -5.69 7.99 -18.70
N ARG A 162 -4.89 8.33 -19.71
CA ARG A 162 -3.85 9.36 -19.58
C ARG A 162 -4.39 10.78 -19.38
N ALA A 163 -5.63 11.04 -19.78
CA ALA A 163 -6.24 12.35 -19.61
C ALA A 163 -6.66 12.56 -18.13
N GLU A 164 -7.11 11.50 -17.47
CA GLU A 164 -7.44 11.50 -16.05
C GLU A 164 -6.19 11.57 -15.17
N ASP A 165 -5.11 10.87 -15.54
CA ASP A 165 -3.81 10.92 -14.85
C ASP A 165 -3.24 12.35 -14.79
N ARG A 166 -3.45 13.15 -15.85
CA ARG A 166 -2.99 14.55 -15.89
C ARG A 166 -3.81 15.53 -15.08
N LYS A 167 -5.02 15.15 -14.63
CA LYS A 167 -5.88 15.97 -13.77
C LYS A 167 -5.61 15.73 -12.28
N SER A 168 -4.92 14.67 -11.95
CA SER A 168 -4.52 14.27 -10.59
C SER A 168 -3.22 14.92 -10.19
#